data_c05d55ce9331cdce1084ce1bd01d6ec3
#
_entry.id   c05d55ce9331cdce1084ce1bd01d6ec3
#
_cell.length_a   1.000
_cell.length_b   1.000
_cell.length_c   1.000
_cell.angle_alpha   90.00
_cell.angle_beta   90.00
_cell.angle_gamma   90.00
#
_symmetry.space_group_name_H-M   'P 1'
#
loop_
_entity.id
_entity.type
_entity.pdbx_description
1 polymer ?
#
loop_
_entity_poly.entity_id
_entity_poly.type
_entity_poly.pdbx_seq_one_letter_code
_entity_poly.pdbx_strand_id
1 'polypeptide(L)'
;MAPCPTTLYAHPRSYAGTNPTCITGVLVWTHGTYSLQDNGSIVLTPFGDGYQQVQDPCAAVSNFVQDYNNTELISYWRIFLDSATGGNKLHLWAFDGTPMAPQFQVSQSPNMLPTQRLRNVTTVLSRRSFFRRTVDLFWDN
;
A
#
# COMPACT_ATOMS: atom_id res chain seq x y z
N MET A 1 -15.50 20.37 6.75
CA MET A 1 -15.17 19.74 5.45
C MET A 1 -15.65 18.30 5.53
N ALA A 2 -16.56 17.89 4.64
CA ALA A 2 -16.96 16.49 4.56
C ALA A 2 -15.77 15.67 4.04
N PRO A 3 -15.43 14.52 4.63
CA PRO A 3 -14.38 13.66 4.10
C PRO A 3 -14.77 13.19 2.71
N CYS A 4 -13.92 13.46 1.73
CA CYS A 4 -14.09 12.95 0.39
C CYS A 4 -13.84 11.43 0.43
N PRO A 5 -14.73 10.60 -0.13
CA PRO A 5 -14.66 9.17 0.06
C PRO A 5 -13.58 8.51 -0.79
N THR A 6 -13.00 7.56 -0.23
CA THR A 6 -12.39 6.30 -0.64
C THR A 6 -11.57 6.25 -1.92
N THR A 7 -10.28 6.08 -1.75
CA THR A 7 -9.35 5.75 -2.84
C THR A 7 -8.77 4.36 -2.61
N LEU A 8 -8.83 3.51 -3.63
CA LEU A 8 -8.04 2.29 -3.70
C LEU A 8 -6.65 2.66 -4.22
N TYR A 9 -5.63 2.28 -3.49
CA TYR A 9 -4.26 2.60 -3.83
C TYR A 9 -3.40 1.34 -3.81
N ALA A 10 -3.01 0.87 -4.98
CA ALA A 10 -2.05 -0.20 -5.13
C ALA A 10 -0.76 0.38 -5.70
N HIS A 11 0.34 0.22 -5.00
CA HIS A 11 1.62 0.77 -5.38
C HIS A 11 2.68 -0.31 -5.48
N PRO A 12 3.13 -0.67 -6.70
CA PRO A 12 4.31 -1.48 -6.85
C PRO A 12 5.55 -0.62 -6.61
N ARG A 13 6.39 -1.00 -5.66
CA ARG A 13 7.72 -0.45 -5.45
C ARG A 13 8.73 -1.54 -5.67
N SER A 14 9.81 -1.25 -6.40
CA SER A 14 10.96 -2.12 -6.51
C SER A 14 12.18 -1.43 -5.94
N TYR A 15 12.91 -2.12 -5.10
CA TYR A 15 14.18 -1.64 -4.55
C TYR A 15 15.30 -2.53 -5.11
N ALA A 16 16.21 -1.93 -5.86
CA ALA A 16 17.45 -2.59 -6.22
C ALA A 16 18.42 -2.50 -5.04
N GLY A 17 18.80 -3.65 -4.48
CA GLY A 17 19.90 -3.75 -3.53
C GLY A 17 21.26 -3.57 -4.23
N THR A 18 22.35 -3.70 -3.46
CA THR A 18 23.72 -3.68 -3.98
C THR A 18 24.01 -4.82 -4.97
N ASN A 19 23.21 -5.88 -4.93
CA ASN A 19 23.27 -6.99 -5.89
C ASN A 19 22.12 -6.85 -6.91
N PRO A 20 22.44 -6.66 -8.22
CA PRO A 20 21.43 -6.46 -9.25
C PRO A 20 20.52 -7.68 -9.50
N THR A 21 20.90 -8.87 -8.99
CA THR A 21 20.07 -10.07 -9.06
C THR A 21 19.08 -10.20 -7.91
N CYS A 22 19.22 -9.35 -6.87
CA CYS A 22 18.36 -9.34 -5.69
C CYS A 22 17.44 -8.12 -5.73
N ILE A 23 16.39 -8.21 -6.52
CA ILE A 23 15.39 -7.13 -6.62
C ILE A 23 14.24 -7.44 -5.67
N THR A 24 14.03 -6.59 -4.68
CA THR A 24 12.88 -6.69 -3.77
C THR A 24 11.67 -6.00 -4.40
N GLY A 25 10.63 -6.77 -4.67
CA GLY A 25 9.33 -6.26 -5.10
C GLY A 25 8.41 -6.05 -3.90
N VAL A 26 7.77 -4.89 -3.82
CA VAL A 26 6.78 -4.58 -2.79
C VAL A 26 5.48 -4.14 -3.47
N LEU A 27 4.39 -4.82 -3.17
CA LEU A 27 3.05 -4.44 -3.57
C LEU A 27 2.29 -3.98 -2.33
N VAL A 28 1.88 -2.72 -2.31
CA VAL A 28 1.05 -2.15 -1.25
C VAL A 28 -0.37 -1.99 -1.76
N TRP A 29 -1.34 -2.44 -0.97
CA TRP A 29 -2.75 -2.18 -1.16
C TRP A 29 -3.30 -1.47 0.06
N THR A 30 -3.91 -0.32 -0.13
CA THR A 30 -4.57 0.44 0.94
C THR A 30 -5.91 0.96 0.46
N HIS A 31 -6.81 1.09 1.41
CA HIS A 31 -8.15 1.60 1.24
C HIS A 31 -8.43 2.60 2.36
N GLY A 32 -8.89 3.80 2.00
CA GLY A 32 -9.01 4.85 2.99
C GLY A 32 -9.65 6.13 2.47
N THR A 33 -9.51 7.19 3.19
CA THR A 33 -9.93 8.55 2.81
C THR A 33 -8.72 9.37 2.39
N TYR A 34 -8.96 10.40 1.62
CA TYR A 34 -7.95 11.42 1.32
C TYR A 34 -8.43 12.81 1.72
N SER A 35 -7.51 13.67 2.05
CA SER A 35 -7.79 15.09 2.31
C SER A 35 -6.80 15.96 1.55
N LEU A 36 -7.34 16.97 0.86
CA LEU A 36 -6.53 18.00 0.21
C LEU A 36 -6.15 19.04 1.27
N GLN A 37 -4.88 19.34 1.35
CA GLN A 37 -4.35 20.32 2.30
C GLN A 37 -4.22 21.71 1.64
N ASP A 38 -4.22 22.76 2.44
CA ASP A 38 -4.11 24.16 1.97
C ASP A 38 -2.78 24.44 1.23
N ASN A 39 -1.73 23.66 1.55
CA ASN A 39 -0.44 23.72 0.86
C ASN A 39 -0.40 22.98 -0.48
N GLY A 40 -1.53 22.39 -0.92
CA GLY A 40 -1.63 21.62 -2.15
C GLY A 40 -1.20 20.16 -2.04
N SER A 41 -0.81 19.66 -0.86
CA SER A 41 -0.52 18.25 -0.66
C SER A 41 -1.79 17.43 -0.43
N ILE A 42 -1.69 16.10 -0.55
CA ILE A 42 -2.76 15.16 -0.26
C ILE A 42 -2.32 14.24 0.88
N VAL A 43 -3.14 14.12 1.90
CA VAL A 43 -2.95 13.14 2.97
C VAL A 43 -3.91 11.97 2.75
N LEU A 44 -3.37 10.75 2.71
CA LEU A 44 -4.11 9.50 2.60
C LEU A 44 -4.19 8.85 3.97
N THR A 45 -5.41 8.62 4.47
CA THR A 45 -5.65 8.01 5.79
C THR A 45 -6.33 6.67 5.60
N PRO A 46 -5.65 5.52 5.86
CA PRO A 46 -6.20 4.19 5.66
C PRO A 46 -7.26 3.84 6.71
N PHE A 47 -8.16 2.92 6.35
CA PHE A 47 -9.16 2.36 7.28
C PHE A 47 -8.62 1.20 8.13
N GLY A 48 -7.35 0.82 7.96
CA GLY A 48 -6.72 -0.27 8.70
C GLY A 48 -6.99 -1.65 8.14
N ASP A 49 -7.37 -1.76 6.88
CA ASP A 49 -7.59 -3.00 6.16
C ASP A 49 -6.53 -3.25 5.07
N GLY A 50 -5.53 -2.37 4.98
CA GLY A 50 -4.45 -2.45 4.02
C GLY A 50 -3.46 -3.60 4.29
N TYR A 51 -2.74 -4.00 3.27
CA TYR A 51 -1.66 -4.97 3.37
C TYR A 51 -0.53 -4.62 2.41
N GLN A 52 0.66 -5.13 2.72
CA GLN A 52 1.76 -5.15 1.76
C GLN A 52 2.26 -6.57 1.56
N GLN A 53 2.52 -6.92 0.31
CA GLN A 53 3.19 -8.15 -0.07
C GLN A 53 4.63 -7.80 -0.45
N VAL A 54 5.58 -8.51 0.14
CA VAL A 54 7.01 -8.36 -0.13
C VAL A 54 7.50 -9.64 -0.80
N GLN A 55 8.21 -9.49 -1.91
CA GLN A 55 8.92 -10.56 -2.60
C GLN A 55 10.40 -10.20 -2.66
N ASP A 56 11.21 -10.98 -1.98
CA ASP A 56 12.66 -10.81 -1.94
C ASP A 56 13.34 -12.17 -2.17
N PRO A 57 13.84 -12.46 -3.37
CA PRO A 57 14.40 -13.76 -3.70
C PRO A 57 15.69 -14.07 -2.94
N CYS A 58 16.33 -13.05 -2.34
CA CYS A 58 17.60 -13.19 -1.63
C CYS A 58 17.43 -13.17 -0.10
N ALA A 59 16.22 -12.93 0.41
CA ALA A 59 15.96 -12.98 1.83
C ALA A 59 15.63 -14.40 2.32
N ALA A 60 15.88 -14.65 3.60
CA ALA A 60 15.53 -15.93 4.25
C ALA A 60 14.03 -16.24 4.17
N VAL A 61 13.19 -15.21 4.14
CA VAL A 61 11.76 -15.31 3.85
C VAL A 61 11.50 -14.59 2.55
N SER A 62 11.41 -15.35 1.45
CA SER A 62 11.36 -14.82 0.09
C SER A 62 10.00 -14.22 -0.30
N ASN A 63 8.93 -14.55 0.41
CA ASN A 63 7.59 -14.03 0.14
C ASN A 63 6.76 -13.99 1.43
N PHE A 64 6.25 -12.81 1.77
CA PHE A 64 5.37 -12.65 2.93
C PHE A 64 4.39 -11.51 2.73
N VAL A 65 3.27 -11.59 3.46
CA VAL A 65 2.24 -10.56 3.51
C VAL A 65 2.15 -10.06 4.95
N GLN A 66 2.10 -8.75 5.11
CA GLN A 66 1.92 -8.10 6.40
C GLN A 66 0.86 -6.99 6.30
N ASP A 67 0.26 -6.63 7.42
CA ASP A 67 -0.69 -5.52 7.45
C ASP A 67 0.02 -4.19 7.20
N TYR A 68 -0.66 -3.31 6.48
CA TYR A 68 -0.18 -2.00 6.14
C TYR A 68 -1.25 -0.96 6.50
N ASN A 69 -0.95 -0.07 7.42
CA ASN A 69 -1.88 0.93 7.92
C ASN A 69 -1.21 2.29 8.14
N ASN A 70 -0.28 2.64 7.26
CA ASN A 70 0.43 3.90 7.36
C ASN A 70 -0.31 5.01 6.63
N THR A 71 -0.41 6.17 7.27
CA THR A 71 -0.83 7.40 6.61
C THR A 71 0.24 7.80 5.60
N GLU A 72 -0.18 8.12 4.38
CA GLU A 72 0.73 8.51 3.31
C GLU A 72 0.55 9.98 2.96
N LEU A 73 1.65 10.64 2.61
CA LEU A 73 1.67 12.01 2.13
C LEU A 73 2.07 12.04 0.66
N ILE A 74 1.22 12.62 -0.16
CA ILE A 74 1.54 13.04 -1.52
C ILE A 74 1.93 14.51 -1.45
N SER A 75 3.21 14.80 -1.67
CA SER A 75 3.75 16.15 -1.51
C SER A 75 3.27 17.12 -2.58
N TYR A 76 3.04 16.61 -3.79
CA TYR A 76 2.62 17.39 -4.94
C TYR A 76 1.85 16.54 -5.94
N TRP A 77 0.95 17.14 -6.71
CA TRP A 77 0.21 16.48 -7.76
C TRP A 77 -0.09 17.44 -8.93
N ARG A 78 -0.26 16.89 -10.12
CA ARG A 78 -0.62 17.67 -11.30
C ARG A 78 -1.40 16.83 -12.30
N ILE A 79 -2.38 17.45 -12.96
CA ILE A 79 -3.16 16.86 -14.03
C ILE A 79 -2.67 17.43 -15.36
N PHE A 80 -2.44 16.55 -16.32
CA PHE A 80 -2.09 16.88 -17.70
C PHE A 80 -3.09 16.23 -18.65
N LEU A 81 -3.27 16.83 -19.82
CA LEU A 81 -3.91 16.16 -20.93
C LEU A 81 -2.86 15.27 -21.61
N ASP A 82 -3.15 13.97 -21.69
CA ASP A 82 -2.28 13.03 -22.39
C ASP A 82 -2.56 13.09 -23.89
N SER A 83 -1.57 13.51 -24.69
CA SER A 83 -1.72 13.67 -26.14
C SER A 83 -1.91 12.35 -26.88
N ALA A 84 -1.49 11.23 -26.30
CA ALA A 84 -1.59 9.92 -26.94
C ALA A 84 -2.99 9.31 -26.80
N THR A 85 -3.65 9.52 -25.66
CA THR A 85 -4.96 8.95 -25.35
C THR A 85 -6.09 9.99 -25.40
N GLY A 86 -5.76 11.29 -25.40
CA GLY A 86 -6.72 12.38 -25.30
C GLY A 86 -7.41 12.50 -23.94
N GLY A 87 -6.99 11.67 -22.95
CA GLY A 87 -7.54 11.63 -21.60
C GLY A 87 -6.70 12.40 -20.58
N ASN A 88 -7.26 12.57 -19.39
CA ASN A 88 -6.51 13.18 -18.29
C ASN A 88 -5.52 12.17 -17.71
N LYS A 89 -4.32 12.67 -17.39
CA LYS A 89 -3.22 11.93 -16.78
C LYS A 89 -2.81 12.63 -15.48
N LEU A 90 -2.87 11.90 -14.39
CA LEU A 90 -2.50 12.38 -13.07
C LEU A 90 -1.07 11.95 -12.74
N HIS A 91 -0.22 12.92 -12.40
CA HIS A 91 1.09 12.70 -11.82
C HIS A 91 1.05 13.03 -10.34
N LEU A 92 1.63 12.15 -9.55
CA LEU A 92 1.77 12.28 -8.10
C LEU A 92 3.24 12.21 -7.72
N TRP A 93 3.61 12.91 -6.65
CA TRP A 93 4.93 12.85 -6.04
C TRP A 93 4.81 12.43 -4.59
N ALA A 94 5.59 11.43 -4.20
CA ALA A 94 5.64 10.95 -2.83
C ALA A 94 6.17 12.02 -1.87
N PHE A 95 6.14 11.73 -0.57
CA PHE A 95 6.57 12.66 0.48
C PHE A 95 8.02 13.14 0.32
N ASP A 96 8.88 12.33 -0.29
CA ASP A 96 10.31 12.61 -0.55
C ASP A 96 10.54 13.31 -1.90
N GLY A 97 9.48 13.65 -2.63
CA GLY A 97 9.56 14.25 -3.96
C GLY A 97 9.79 13.25 -5.10
N THR A 98 9.86 11.96 -4.83
CA THR A 98 10.01 10.93 -5.87
C THR A 98 8.73 10.87 -6.71
N PRO A 99 8.82 10.92 -8.06
CA PRO A 99 7.66 10.78 -8.93
C PRO A 99 7.10 9.36 -8.85
N MET A 100 5.79 9.28 -8.75
CA MET A 100 5.06 8.01 -8.77
C MET A 100 4.66 7.65 -10.20
N ALA A 101 4.28 6.38 -10.41
CA ALA A 101 3.76 5.96 -11.71
C ALA A 101 2.54 6.80 -12.12
N PRO A 102 2.48 7.29 -13.36
CA PRO A 102 1.37 8.11 -13.81
C PRO A 102 0.08 7.30 -13.85
N GLN A 103 -1.03 7.96 -13.52
CA GLN A 103 -2.37 7.38 -13.54
C GLN A 103 -3.18 8.00 -14.66
N PHE A 104 -3.95 7.17 -15.36
CA PHE A 104 -4.78 7.61 -16.48
C PHE A 104 -6.25 7.53 -16.09
N GLN A 105 -7.01 8.56 -16.48
CA GLN A 105 -8.44 8.58 -16.23
C GLN A 105 -9.14 7.54 -17.12
N VAL A 106 -9.79 6.56 -16.52
CA VAL A 106 -10.54 5.51 -17.22
C VAL A 106 -12.05 5.77 -17.24
N SER A 107 -12.56 6.65 -16.38
CA SER A 107 -13.97 7.02 -16.31
C SER A 107 -14.12 8.42 -15.73
N GLN A 108 -15.16 9.14 -16.16
CA GLN A 108 -15.54 10.43 -15.58
C GLN A 108 -16.43 10.26 -14.34
N SER A 109 -17.14 9.15 -14.23
CA SER A 109 -17.95 8.83 -13.07
C SER A 109 -17.10 8.03 -12.08
N PRO A 110 -16.81 8.57 -10.89
CA PRO A 110 -16.03 7.86 -9.90
C PRO A 110 -16.81 6.65 -9.35
N ASN A 111 -16.14 5.50 -9.30
CA ASN A 111 -16.65 4.34 -8.58
C ASN A 111 -16.04 4.34 -7.18
N MET A 112 -16.81 4.88 -6.22
CA MET A 112 -16.33 5.04 -4.85
C MET A 112 -16.50 3.75 -4.07
N LEU A 113 -15.46 3.34 -3.34
CA LEU A 113 -15.51 2.20 -2.44
C LEU A 113 -16.25 2.57 -1.14
N PRO A 114 -16.80 1.59 -0.39
CA PRO A 114 -17.41 1.85 0.91
C PRO A 114 -16.44 2.51 1.90
N THR A 115 -16.94 3.37 2.78
CA THR A 115 -16.16 4.03 3.84
C THR A 115 -15.96 3.16 5.08
N GLN A 116 -16.02 1.85 4.92
CA GLN A 116 -15.83 0.86 5.97
C GLN A 116 -14.75 -0.13 5.55
N ARG A 117 -14.18 -0.86 6.50
CA ARG A 117 -13.17 -1.88 6.20
C ARG A 117 -13.70 -2.92 5.23
N LEU A 118 -12.93 -3.20 4.18
CA LEU A 118 -13.23 -4.23 3.18
C LEU A 118 -12.66 -5.59 3.56
N ARG A 119 -11.63 -5.60 4.42
CA ARG A 119 -10.96 -6.81 4.91
C ARG A 119 -10.93 -6.79 6.44
N ASN A 120 -11.33 -7.90 7.06
CA ASN A 120 -11.09 -8.10 8.48
C ASN A 120 -9.62 -8.47 8.67
N VAL A 121 -8.89 -7.61 9.36
CA VAL A 121 -7.53 -7.90 9.80
C VAL A 121 -7.66 -8.85 10.98
N THR A 122 -7.58 -10.15 10.73
CA THR A 122 -7.34 -11.12 11.80
C THR A 122 -5.87 -10.94 12.20
N THR A 123 -5.63 -10.37 13.36
CA THR A 123 -4.34 -10.50 14.04
C THR A 123 -4.01 -11.99 14.08
N VAL A 124 -3.10 -12.42 13.22
CA VAL A 124 -2.51 -13.75 13.34
C VAL A 124 -1.78 -13.72 14.67
N LEU A 125 -2.47 -14.21 15.72
CA LEU A 125 -1.84 -14.45 17.01
C LEU A 125 -0.59 -15.26 16.71
N SER A 126 0.53 -14.62 16.97
CA SER A 126 1.89 -15.07 16.83
C SER A 126 2.00 -16.60 16.89
N ARG A 127 2.53 -17.23 15.86
CA ARG A 127 2.95 -18.64 15.82
C ARG A 127 3.91 -19.07 16.95
N ARG A 128 4.19 -18.19 17.92
CA ARG A 128 5.03 -18.47 19.08
C ARG A 128 4.39 -19.42 20.11
N SER A 129 3.08 -19.64 20.08
CA SER A 129 2.45 -20.54 21.08
C SER A 129 2.40 -22.01 20.62
N PHE A 130 2.60 -22.30 19.34
CA PHE A 130 2.53 -23.68 18.85
C PHE A 130 3.81 -24.48 19.11
N PHE A 131 4.96 -23.83 19.16
CA PHE A 131 6.24 -24.50 19.44
C PHE A 131 6.49 -24.76 20.93
N ARG A 132 5.82 -24.06 21.85
CA ARG A 132 6.00 -24.27 23.28
C ARG A 132 5.23 -25.46 23.83
N ARG A 133 4.14 -25.87 23.17
CA ARG A 133 3.35 -27.05 23.64
C ARG A 133 3.90 -28.39 23.18
N THR A 134 4.78 -28.43 22.20
CA THR A 134 5.36 -29.70 21.71
C THR A 134 6.62 -30.10 22.44
N VAL A 135 7.28 -29.19 23.15
CA VAL A 135 8.52 -29.46 23.88
C VAL A 135 8.22 -29.98 25.32
N ASP A 136 7.10 -29.52 25.90
CA ASP A 136 6.70 -29.98 27.26
C ASP A 136 6.13 -31.41 27.29
N LEU A 137 5.84 -32.01 26.12
CA LEU A 137 5.34 -33.40 26.04
C LEU A 137 6.45 -34.45 25.87
N PHE A 138 7.72 -34.04 25.75
CA PHE A 138 8.83 -34.98 25.52
C PHE A 138 9.77 -35.18 26.71
N TRP A 139 9.52 -34.52 27.87
CA TRP A 139 10.42 -34.56 29.03
C TRP A 139 9.78 -35.06 30.32
N ASP A 140 8.55 -35.64 30.28
CA ASP A 140 7.98 -36.40 31.41
C ASP A 140 7.92 -37.88 31.05
N ASN A 141 9.09 -38.56 31.22
CA ASN A 141 9.24 -39.96 31.52
C ASN A 141 10.64 -40.20 32.08
#